data_92afe0103bcdf29c1935eb2731a28a87
#
_entry.id   92afe0103bcdf29c1935eb2731a28a87
#
_cell.length_a   1.000
_cell.length_b   1.000
_cell.length_c   1.000
_cell.angle_alpha   90.00
_cell.angle_beta   90.00
_cell.angle_gamma   90.00
#
_symmetry.space_group_name_H-M   'P 1'
#
loop_
_entity.id
_entity.type
_entity.pdbx_description
1 polymer ?
#
loop_
_entity_poly.entity_id
_entity_poly.type
_entity_poly.pdbx_seq_one_letter_code
_entity_poly.pdbx_strand_id
1 'polypeptide(L)'
;MKDDTVKGFFGGMALFQIIGNILCWFNVNGLAKDYLKLLKTDLETFGPEIAAELEQIFTLNFATNYVIFASGICAMIGIALLTMVINGNFFKKKGLSFFLIVMMILLTVSNMATKVSYIGLFSLLFMKTEKKEKKDKKKESIEQVKIIQLTKKDLLLSILLIVVYFSQFFLDVFSENVRIYAGVGYYLITFGLCLYTFWDHYKRCFESFKNNFKIYLKYIFKMWGVMLLASLGAAFIVMALNGNAQSANQETLNTMPLWFMIPVACIWAPIVEEAIFRGIIRRFISNDVVFVIVSSITFGLLHTVGQEETSYLTIVQSLQYMAMGAVMAIAYVQTNNIMTNMGVHCVQNTFSTIMLSILK
;
A
#
# COMPACT_ATOMS: atom_id res chain seq x y z
N MET A 1 -17.78 -29.00 12.86
CA MET A 1 -16.35 -28.83 13.20
C MET A 1 -16.25 -27.68 14.19
N LYS A 2 -15.53 -27.81 15.29
CA LYS A 2 -15.37 -26.73 16.27
C LYS A 2 -14.65 -25.54 15.60
N ASP A 3 -15.08 -24.30 15.90
CA ASP A 3 -14.57 -23.04 15.30
C ASP A 3 -13.02 -22.95 15.37
N ASP A 4 -12.42 -23.47 16.45
CA ASP A 4 -10.97 -23.47 16.65
C ASP A 4 -10.23 -24.46 15.73
N THR A 5 -10.84 -25.61 15.40
CA THR A 5 -10.24 -26.57 14.44
C THR A 5 -10.19 -25.97 13.03
N VAL A 6 -11.26 -25.26 12.66
CA VAL A 6 -11.35 -24.60 11.35
C VAL A 6 -10.35 -23.45 11.25
N LYS A 7 -10.23 -22.62 12.31
CA LYS A 7 -9.22 -21.57 12.37
C LYS A 7 -7.81 -22.12 12.32
N GLY A 8 -7.53 -23.20 13.05
CA GLY A 8 -6.24 -23.88 13.02
C GLY A 8 -5.88 -24.38 11.63
N PHE A 9 -6.84 -24.98 10.91
CA PHE A 9 -6.63 -25.44 9.54
C PHE A 9 -6.27 -24.32 8.58
N PHE A 10 -7.08 -23.24 8.54
CA PHE A 10 -6.79 -22.10 7.65
C PHE A 10 -5.57 -21.30 8.06
N GLY A 11 -5.31 -21.18 9.37
CA GLY A 11 -4.07 -20.56 9.86
C GLY A 11 -2.84 -21.37 9.46
N GLY A 12 -2.91 -22.69 9.57
CA GLY A 12 -1.85 -23.60 9.11
C GLY A 12 -1.61 -23.51 7.61
N MET A 13 -2.68 -23.47 6.81
CA MET A 13 -2.58 -23.27 5.37
C MET A 13 -1.93 -21.95 5.00
N ALA A 14 -2.34 -20.84 5.62
CA ALA A 14 -1.78 -19.52 5.37
C ALA A 14 -0.29 -19.49 5.76
N LEU A 15 0.08 -20.09 6.89
CA LEU A 15 1.47 -20.20 7.30
C LEU A 15 2.30 -21.05 6.33
N PHE A 16 1.77 -22.21 5.90
CA PHE A 16 2.42 -23.04 4.89
C PHE A 16 2.63 -22.28 3.58
N GLN A 17 1.65 -21.47 3.18
CA GLN A 17 1.73 -20.62 1.99
C GLN A 17 2.86 -19.58 2.13
N ILE A 18 2.99 -18.93 3.28
CA ILE A 18 4.06 -17.96 3.55
C ILE A 18 5.42 -18.65 3.45
N ILE A 19 5.61 -19.74 4.18
CA ILE A 19 6.88 -20.49 4.24
C ILE A 19 7.23 -21.03 2.86
N GLY A 20 6.28 -21.65 2.16
CA GLY A 20 6.51 -22.22 0.82
C GLY A 20 6.94 -21.16 -0.20
N ASN A 21 6.34 -19.98 -0.17
CA ASN A 21 6.72 -18.90 -1.09
C ASN A 21 8.07 -18.26 -0.71
N ILE A 22 8.42 -18.19 0.57
CA ILE A 22 9.76 -17.77 1.00
C ILE A 22 10.81 -18.80 0.55
N LEU A 23 10.53 -20.10 0.66
CA LEU A 23 11.42 -21.17 0.21
C LEU A 23 11.67 -21.12 -1.32
N CYS A 24 10.71 -20.60 -2.11
CA CYS A 24 10.92 -20.38 -3.55
C CYS A 24 12.11 -19.45 -3.82
N TRP A 25 12.39 -18.50 -2.94
CA TRP A 25 13.52 -17.58 -3.10
C TRP A 25 14.87 -18.26 -2.92
N PHE A 26 14.95 -19.31 -2.11
CA PHE A 26 16.18 -20.09 -1.96
C PHE A 26 16.46 -21.00 -3.15
N ASN A 27 15.44 -21.32 -3.96
CA ASN A 27 15.57 -22.12 -5.17
C ASN A 27 15.07 -21.38 -6.43
N VAL A 28 15.18 -20.07 -6.45
CA VAL A 28 14.65 -19.23 -7.53
C VAL A 28 15.22 -19.61 -8.91
N ASN A 29 16.50 -19.93 -8.98
CA ASN A 29 17.15 -20.29 -10.24
C ASN A 29 16.65 -21.65 -10.79
N GLY A 30 16.39 -22.62 -9.91
CA GLY A 30 15.79 -23.91 -10.31
C GLY A 30 14.38 -23.71 -10.84
N LEU A 31 13.54 -23.02 -10.07
CA LEU A 31 12.15 -22.72 -10.44
C LEU A 31 12.06 -21.87 -11.71
N ALA A 32 12.95 -20.90 -11.89
CA ALA A 32 13.00 -20.08 -13.09
C ALA A 32 13.34 -20.90 -14.35
N LYS A 33 14.27 -21.85 -14.24
CA LYS A 33 14.59 -22.76 -15.35
C LYS A 33 13.42 -23.67 -15.70
N ASP A 34 12.72 -24.21 -14.69
CA ASP A 34 11.55 -25.07 -14.90
C ASP A 34 10.40 -24.29 -15.53
N TYR A 35 10.17 -23.06 -15.06
CA TYR A 35 9.17 -22.15 -15.61
C TYR A 35 9.48 -21.76 -17.05
N LEU A 36 10.75 -21.41 -17.35
CA LEU A 36 11.19 -21.08 -18.70
C LEU A 36 11.05 -22.29 -19.65
N LYS A 37 11.37 -23.48 -19.17
CA LYS A 37 11.17 -24.71 -19.95
C LYS A 37 9.71 -24.93 -20.30
N LEU A 38 8.80 -24.71 -19.34
CA LEU A 38 7.36 -24.82 -19.55
C LEU A 38 6.90 -23.79 -20.61
N LEU A 39 7.29 -22.52 -20.46
CA LEU A 39 6.97 -21.47 -21.43
C LEU A 39 7.45 -21.80 -22.84
N LYS A 40 8.68 -22.30 -22.98
CA LYS A 40 9.22 -22.68 -24.29
C LYS A 40 8.44 -23.82 -24.96
N THR A 41 8.00 -24.78 -24.18
CA THR A 41 7.15 -25.87 -24.69
C THR A 41 5.82 -25.31 -25.23
N ASP A 42 5.22 -24.34 -24.55
CA ASP A 42 3.98 -23.72 -25.00
C ASP A 42 4.21 -22.82 -26.24
N LEU A 43 5.38 -22.16 -26.36
CA LEU A 43 5.72 -21.32 -27.49
C LEU A 43 5.83 -22.08 -28.82
N GLU A 44 6.25 -23.34 -28.79
CA GLU A 44 6.31 -24.19 -29.99
C GLU A 44 4.94 -24.33 -30.68
N THR A 45 3.86 -24.06 -29.97
CA THR A 45 2.49 -24.11 -30.51
C THR A 45 2.13 -22.91 -31.38
N PHE A 46 2.85 -21.77 -31.29
CA PHE A 46 2.53 -20.51 -31.99
C PHE A 46 3.15 -20.34 -33.37
N GLY A 47 4.01 -21.26 -33.77
CA GLY A 47 4.76 -21.17 -35.05
C GLY A 47 6.13 -20.51 -34.91
N PRO A 48 7.06 -20.77 -35.85
CA PRO A 48 8.48 -20.47 -35.66
C PRO A 48 8.81 -18.97 -35.60
N GLU A 49 8.09 -18.13 -36.30
CA GLU A 49 8.36 -16.68 -36.33
C GLU A 49 7.97 -16.03 -34.98
N ILE A 50 6.75 -16.32 -34.50
CA ILE A 50 6.25 -15.79 -33.24
C ILE A 50 7.05 -16.38 -32.06
N ALA A 51 7.40 -17.67 -32.14
CA ALA A 51 8.22 -18.32 -31.12
C ALA A 51 9.60 -17.64 -31.00
N ALA A 52 10.26 -17.28 -32.11
CA ALA A 52 11.55 -16.61 -32.08
C ALA A 52 11.49 -15.20 -31.47
N GLU A 53 10.45 -14.43 -31.74
CA GLU A 53 10.25 -13.12 -31.11
C GLU A 53 9.99 -13.25 -29.59
N LEU A 54 9.14 -14.19 -29.19
CA LEU A 54 8.80 -14.40 -27.79
C LEU A 54 9.96 -14.99 -26.98
N GLU A 55 10.86 -15.79 -27.59
CA GLU A 55 12.08 -16.29 -26.94
C GLU A 55 13.03 -15.16 -26.53
N GLN A 56 13.06 -14.04 -27.30
CA GLN A 56 13.86 -12.87 -26.91
C GLN A 56 13.32 -12.19 -25.64
N ILE A 57 12.00 -12.26 -25.43
CA ILE A 57 11.34 -11.68 -24.26
C ILE A 57 11.43 -12.63 -23.06
N PHE A 58 11.15 -13.93 -23.28
CA PHE A 58 11.16 -14.96 -22.23
C PHE A 58 12.55 -15.47 -21.93
N THR A 59 13.38 -14.61 -21.38
CA THR A 59 14.75 -14.93 -20.95
C THR A 59 14.76 -15.58 -19.56
N LEU A 60 15.91 -16.16 -19.16
CA LEU A 60 16.10 -16.65 -17.80
C LEU A 60 15.95 -15.52 -16.77
N ASN A 61 16.36 -14.32 -17.11
CA ASN A 61 16.19 -13.14 -16.24
C ASN A 61 14.70 -12.81 -16.05
N PHE A 62 13.91 -12.83 -17.12
CA PHE A 62 12.47 -12.67 -17.04
C PHE A 62 11.85 -13.74 -16.13
N ALA A 63 12.18 -15.02 -16.35
CA ALA A 63 11.65 -16.12 -15.55
C ALA A 63 12.02 -16.00 -14.07
N THR A 64 13.27 -15.61 -13.78
CA THR A 64 13.75 -15.36 -12.41
C THR A 64 12.95 -14.25 -11.75
N ASN A 65 12.79 -13.12 -12.43
CA ASN A 65 12.03 -11.97 -11.91
C ASN A 65 10.55 -12.33 -11.68
N TYR A 66 9.96 -13.09 -12.61
CA TYR A 66 8.58 -13.57 -12.46
C TYR A 66 8.40 -14.46 -11.23
N VAL A 67 9.31 -15.43 -11.01
CA VAL A 67 9.26 -16.33 -9.84
C VAL A 67 9.35 -15.54 -8.53
N ILE A 68 10.28 -14.58 -8.45
CA ILE A 68 10.45 -13.73 -7.27
C ILE A 68 9.19 -12.89 -7.03
N PHE A 69 8.68 -12.24 -8.07
CA PHE A 69 7.49 -11.39 -7.98
C PHE A 69 6.25 -12.18 -7.55
N ALA A 70 5.95 -13.27 -8.23
CA ALA A 70 4.78 -14.08 -7.95
C ALA A 70 4.84 -14.71 -6.55
N SER A 71 5.99 -15.24 -6.15
CA SER A 71 6.16 -15.80 -4.80
C SER A 71 6.11 -14.72 -3.72
N GLY A 72 6.64 -13.53 -3.97
CA GLY A 72 6.54 -12.39 -3.05
C GLY A 72 5.09 -11.96 -2.81
N ILE A 73 4.32 -11.78 -3.88
CA ILE A 73 2.89 -11.44 -3.77
C ILE A 73 2.11 -12.56 -3.07
N CYS A 74 2.37 -13.83 -3.40
CA CYS A 74 1.73 -14.96 -2.75
C CYS A 74 2.06 -15.02 -1.25
N ALA A 75 3.29 -14.72 -0.85
CA ALA A 75 3.66 -14.63 0.57
C ALA A 75 2.91 -13.49 1.29
N MET A 76 2.79 -12.32 0.67
CA MET A 76 2.03 -11.19 1.24
C MET A 76 0.53 -11.52 1.37
N ILE A 77 -0.06 -12.17 0.38
CA ILE A 77 -1.44 -12.65 0.45
C ILE A 77 -1.60 -13.67 1.58
N GLY A 78 -0.63 -14.57 1.75
CA GLY A 78 -0.59 -15.52 2.87
C GLY A 78 -0.58 -14.80 4.23
N ILE A 79 0.23 -13.76 4.38
CA ILE A 79 0.27 -12.91 5.59
C ILE A 79 -1.09 -12.25 5.84
N ALA A 80 -1.72 -11.70 4.79
CA ALA A 80 -3.04 -11.09 4.90
C ALA A 80 -4.10 -12.11 5.34
N LEU A 81 -4.10 -13.32 4.76
CA LEU A 81 -4.99 -14.41 5.13
C LEU A 81 -4.77 -14.87 6.57
N LEU A 82 -3.51 -15.03 6.99
CA LEU A 82 -3.15 -15.41 8.36
C LEU A 82 -3.64 -14.35 9.37
N THR A 83 -3.43 -13.10 9.07
CA THR A 83 -3.92 -11.98 9.88
C THR A 83 -5.45 -11.97 9.98
N MET A 84 -6.16 -12.27 8.89
CA MET A 84 -7.62 -12.38 8.89
C MET A 84 -8.11 -13.56 9.73
N VAL A 85 -7.40 -14.70 9.71
CA VAL A 85 -7.72 -15.87 10.54
C VAL A 85 -7.52 -15.56 12.02
N ILE A 86 -6.38 -15.01 12.39
CA ILE A 86 -6.05 -14.63 13.78
C ILE A 86 -7.08 -13.64 14.35
N ASN A 87 -7.46 -12.63 13.55
CA ASN A 87 -8.43 -11.62 13.95
C ASN A 87 -9.90 -12.10 13.85
N GLY A 88 -10.17 -13.34 13.44
CA GLY A 88 -11.51 -13.88 13.24
C GLY A 88 -12.30 -13.23 12.09
N ASN A 89 -11.63 -12.49 11.20
CA ASN A 89 -12.25 -11.80 10.07
C ASN A 89 -12.35 -12.68 8.83
N PHE A 90 -11.58 -13.77 8.75
CA PHE A 90 -11.56 -14.68 7.60
C PHE A 90 -12.95 -15.22 7.28
N PHE A 91 -13.67 -15.68 8.29
CA PHE A 91 -15.02 -16.23 8.13
C PHE A 91 -16.11 -15.15 7.97
N LYS A 92 -15.86 -13.96 8.49
CA LYS A 92 -16.79 -12.81 8.38
C LYS A 92 -16.74 -12.16 6.99
N LYS A 93 -15.57 -12.14 6.37
CA LYS A 93 -15.31 -11.48 5.07
C LYS A 93 -15.03 -12.53 3.99
N LYS A 94 -15.93 -13.50 3.82
CA LYS A 94 -15.77 -14.61 2.85
C LYS A 94 -15.39 -14.15 1.44
N GLY A 95 -16.02 -13.08 0.93
CA GLY A 95 -15.72 -12.56 -0.40
C GLY A 95 -14.27 -12.10 -0.56
N LEU A 96 -13.74 -11.40 0.46
CA LEU A 96 -12.34 -10.95 0.44
C LEU A 96 -11.38 -12.13 0.57
N SER A 97 -11.66 -13.09 1.47
CA SER A 97 -10.84 -14.28 1.64
C SER A 97 -10.81 -15.12 0.37
N PHE A 98 -11.96 -15.30 -0.27
CA PHE A 98 -12.10 -15.99 -1.56
C PHE A 98 -11.30 -15.26 -2.65
N PHE A 99 -11.43 -13.95 -2.78
CA PHE A 99 -10.69 -13.13 -3.74
C PHE A 99 -9.18 -13.30 -3.56
N LEU A 100 -8.68 -13.18 -2.33
CA LEU A 100 -7.25 -13.33 -2.04
C LEU A 100 -6.72 -14.72 -2.41
N ILE A 101 -7.50 -15.79 -2.14
CA ILE A 101 -7.13 -17.16 -2.53
C ILE A 101 -7.10 -17.30 -4.05
N VAL A 102 -8.10 -16.75 -4.76
CA VAL A 102 -8.15 -16.78 -6.23
C VAL A 102 -6.96 -16.03 -6.82
N MET A 103 -6.64 -14.85 -6.30
CA MET A 103 -5.47 -14.09 -6.76
C MET A 103 -4.17 -14.87 -6.55
N MET A 104 -4.03 -15.56 -5.42
CA MET A 104 -2.88 -16.41 -5.13
C MET A 104 -2.75 -17.58 -6.11
N ILE A 105 -3.89 -18.18 -6.48
CA ILE A 105 -3.95 -19.25 -7.49
C ILE A 105 -3.57 -18.73 -8.87
N LEU A 106 -4.08 -17.58 -9.26
CA LEU A 106 -3.80 -16.95 -10.57
C LEU A 106 -2.33 -16.54 -10.71
N LEU A 107 -1.68 -16.17 -9.61
CA LEU A 107 -0.25 -15.83 -9.57
C LEU A 107 0.63 -17.10 -9.45
N THR A 108 0.15 -18.26 -9.86
CA THR A 108 0.79 -19.54 -9.63
C THR A 108 2.17 -19.62 -10.25
N VAL A 109 3.17 -19.59 -9.42
CA VAL A 109 4.45 -20.22 -9.69
C VAL A 109 4.33 -21.68 -9.24
N SER A 110 4.93 -22.63 -9.97
CA SER A 110 4.85 -24.06 -9.68
C SER A 110 5.49 -24.39 -8.33
N ASN A 111 4.79 -24.17 -7.23
CA ASN A 111 5.25 -24.55 -5.91
C ASN A 111 4.15 -25.28 -5.12
N MET A 112 4.56 -26.06 -4.12
CA MET A 112 3.65 -26.85 -3.30
C MET A 112 2.71 -25.97 -2.46
N ALA A 113 3.12 -24.74 -2.10
CA ALA A 113 2.34 -23.84 -1.28
C ALA A 113 1.10 -23.33 -2.02
N THR A 114 1.19 -23.06 -3.33
CA THR A 114 0.02 -22.65 -4.12
C THR A 114 -0.99 -23.79 -4.25
N LYS A 115 -0.55 -25.05 -4.36
CA LYS A 115 -1.44 -26.21 -4.46
C LYS A 115 -2.32 -26.37 -3.22
N VAL A 116 -1.81 -26.06 -2.03
CA VAL A 116 -2.58 -26.11 -0.78
C VAL A 116 -3.73 -25.09 -0.79
N SER A 117 -3.58 -23.98 -1.51
CA SER A 117 -4.61 -22.97 -1.63
C SER A 117 -5.88 -23.45 -2.33
N TYR A 118 -5.77 -24.42 -3.24
CA TYR A 118 -6.94 -25.04 -3.89
C TYR A 118 -7.84 -25.75 -2.87
N ILE A 119 -7.25 -26.42 -1.88
CA ILE A 119 -7.99 -27.07 -0.79
C ILE A 119 -8.74 -26.02 0.03
N GLY A 120 -8.08 -24.88 0.33
CA GLY A 120 -8.69 -23.77 1.04
C GLY A 120 -9.86 -23.15 0.28
N LEU A 121 -9.74 -23.02 -1.04
CA LEU A 121 -10.81 -22.52 -1.89
C LEU A 121 -12.05 -23.41 -1.80
N PHE A 122 -11.88 -24.73 -1.97
CA PHE A 122 -12.99 -25.69 -1.87
C PHE A 122 -13.64 -25.67 -0.49
N SER A 123 -12.87 -25.60 0.58
CA SER A 123 -13.41 -25.58 1.95
C SER A 123 -14.20 -24.30 2.26
N LEU A 124 -13.85 -23.14 1.67
CA LEU A 124 -14.63 -21.92 1.79
C LEU A 124 -16.05 -22.02 1.22
N LEU A 125 -16.24 -22.81 0.15
CA LEU A 125 -17.56 -23.01 -0.47
C LEU A 125 -18.54 -23.74 0.45
N PHE A 126 -18.03 -24.62 1.32
CA PHE A 126 -18.84 -25.45 2.23
C PHE A 126 -19.03 -24.85 3.62
N MET A 127 -18.44 -23.70 3.92
CA MET A 127 -18.54 -23.09 5.25
C MET A 127 -19.85 -22.32 5.42
N LYS A 128 -20.65 -22.72 6.41
CA LYS A 128 -21.77 -21.92 6.89
C LYS A 128 -21.25 -20.77 7.75
N THR A 129 -21.71 -19.55 7.48
CA THR A 129 -21.47 -18.39 8.35
C THR A 129 -22.37 -18.48 9.55
N GLU A 130 -21.82 -18.78 10.74
CA GLU A 130 -22.53 -18.51 11.97
C GLU A 130 -22.58 -16.99 12.20
N LYS A 131 -23.79 -16.45 12.34
CA LYS A 131 -23.97 -15.11 12.91
C LYS A 131 -23.60 -15.21 14.38
N LYS A 132 -22.40 -14.79 14.76
CA LYS A 132 -22.09 -14.62 16.20
C LYS A 132 -22.90 -13.45 16.71
N GLU A 133 -23.78 -13.75 17.70
CA GLU A 133 -24.29 -12.71 18.60
C GLU A 133 -23.10 -11.97 19.23
N LYS A 134 -23.15 -10.65 19.10
CA LYS A 134 -22.17 -9.74 19.73
C LYS A 134 -22.26 -9.92 21.25
N LYS A 135 -21.36 -10.69 21.86
CA LYS A 135 -21.02 -10.48 23.26
C LYS A 135 -20.18 -9.20 23.32
N ASP A 136 -20.80 -8.15 23.80
CA ASP A 136 -20.16 -6.85 24.07
C ASP A 136 -19.08 -7.02 25.15
N LYS A 137 -17.87 -7.38 24.72
CA LYS A 137 -16.69 -6.97 25.46
C LYS A 137 -16.46 -5.51 25.08
N LYS A 138 -16.61 -4.59 26.04
CA LYS A 138 -16.12 -3.20 25.93
C LYS A 138 -14.64 -3.26 25.52
N LYS A 139 -14.38 -3.39 24.21
CA LYS A 139 -13.10 -2.96 23.67
C LYS A 139 -13.11 -1.44 23.77
N GLU A 140 -12.05 -0.86 24.31
CA GLU A 140 -11.75 0.55 24.09
C GLU A 140 -11.79 0.80 22.57
N SER A 141 -12.98 1.09 22.05
CA SER A 141 -13.17 1.39 20.64
C SER A 141 -12.84 2.85 20.46
N ILE A 142 -11.92 3.14 19.57
CA ILE A 142 -11.70 4.52 19.13
C ILE A 142 -13.05 5.01 18.59
N GLU A 143 -13.57 6.09 19.17
CA GLU A 143 -14.78 6.73 18.70
C GLU A 143 -14.51 7.33 17.32
N GLN A 144 -15.26 6.86 16.31
CA GLN A 144 -15.08 7.34 14.95
C GLN A 144 -15.58 8.76 14.81
N VAL A 145 -14.74 9.65 14.31
CA VAL A 145 -15.14 11.03 14.02
C VAL A 145 -16.16 11.05 12.88
N LYS A 146 -17.27 11.75 13.06
CA LYS A 146 -18.31 11.82 12.04
C LYS A 146 -17.81 12.52 10.77
N ILE A 147 -17.93 11.85 9.62
CA ILE A 147 -17.59 12.42 8.32
C ILE A 147 -18.64 13.49 7.98
N ILE A 148 -18.18 14.68 7.58
CA ILE A 148 -19.05 15.76 7.15
C ILE A 148 -19.47 15.55 5.71
N GLN A 149 -20.76 15.77 5.43
CA GLN A 149 -21.23 15.86 4.06
C GLN A 149 -20.65 17.10 3.37
N LEU A 150 -20.25 16.92 2.11
CA LEU A 150 -19.70 17.99 1.28
C LEU A 150 -20.76 19.05 0.98
N THR A 151 -20.46 20.29 1.29
CA THR A 151 -21.16 21.42 0.70
C THR A 151 -20.61 21.69 -0.71
N LYS A 152 -21.35 22.45 -1.54
CA LYS A 152 -20.85 22.88 -2.86
C LYS A 152 -19.55 23.67 -2.75
N LYS A 153 -19.39 24.47 -1.68
CA LYS A 153 -18.18 25.23 -1.37
C LYS A 153 -16.99 24.26 -1.10
N ASP A 154 -17.20 23.25 -0.26
CA ASP A 154 -16.17 22.27 0.08
C ASP A 154 -15.72 21.46 -1.13
N LEU A 155 -16.67 21.15 -2.03
CA LEU A 155 -16.36 20.49 -3.30
C LEU A 155 -15.44 21.37 -4.17
N LEU A 156 -15.80 22.63 -4.37
CA LEU A 156 -15.02 23.58 -5.16
C LEU A 156 -13.61 23.78 -4.58
N LEU A 157 -13.51 23.96 -3.27
CA LEU A 157 -12.23 24.10 -2.57
C LEU A 157 -11.38 22.83 -2.65
N SER A 158 -12.01 21.66 -2.61
CA SER A 158 -11.31 20.37 -2.77
C SER A 158 -10.73 20.22 -4.17
N ILE A 159 -11.49 20.61 -5.20
CA ILE A 159 -11.02 20.62 -6.60
C ILE A 159 -9.87 21.62 -6.74
N LEU A 160 -10.00 22.83 -6.20
CA LEU A 160 -8.95 23.83 -6.24
C LEU A 160 -7.67 23.34 -5.55
N LEU A 161 -7.80 22.71 -4.38
CA LEU A 161 -6.64 22.13 -3.67
C LEU A 161 -5.94 21.05 -4.50
N ILE A 162 -6.70 20.17 -5.18
CA ILE A 162 -6.15 19.18 -6.09
C ILE A 162 -5.39 19.85 -7.25
N VAL A 163 -5.98 20.85 -7.89
CA VAL A 163 -5.35 21.56 -9.02
C VAL A 163 -4.07 22.23 -8.57
N VAL A 164 -4.08 22.94 -7.43
CA VAL A 164 -2.88 23.60 -6.88
C VAL A 164 -1.84 22.57 -6.47
N TYR A 165 -2.24 21.43 -5.87
CA TYR A 165 -1.31 20.38 -5.50
C TYR A 165 -0.59 19.79 -6.72
N PHE A 166 -1.31 19.50 -7.80
CA PHE A 166 -0.71 19.00 -9.04
C PHE A 166 0.06 20.04 -9.83
N SER A 167 -0.07 21.35 -9.52
CA SER A 167 0.71 22.40 -10.19
C SER A 167 2.21 22.30 -9.93
N GLN A 168 2.66 21.52 -8.94
CA GLN A 168 4.08 21.25 -8.69
C GLN A 168 4.82 20.70 -9.93
N PHE A 169 4.14 19.93 -10.77
CA PHE A 169 4.73 19.39 -12.00
C PHE A 169 5.04 20.43 -13.06
N PHE A 170 4.54 21.66 -12.90
CA PHE A 170 4.83 22.78 -13.79
C PHE A 170 5.93 23.72 -13.24
N LEU A 171 6.49 23.43 -12.07
CA LEU A 171 7.53 24.28 -11.49
C LEU A 171 8.82 24.28 -12.32
N ASP A 172 9.06 23.22 -13.07
CA ASP A 172 10.24 23.10 -13.95
C ASP A 172 10.19 24.00 -15.20
N VAL A 173 9.04 24.58 -15.50
CA VAL A 173 8.89 25.59 -16.57
C VAL A 173 9.60 26.91 -16.21
N PHE A 174 9.79 27.18 -14.90
CA PHE A 174 10.46 28.39 -14.44
C PHE A 174 11.98 28.26 -14.49
N SER A 175 12.68 29.37 -14.75
CA SER A 175 14.13 29.43 -14.60
C SER A 175 14.53 29.10 -13.16
N GLU A 176 15.76 28.59 -12.97
CA GLU A 176 16.23 28.08 -11.67
C GLU A 176 16.05 29.10 -10.52
N ASN A 177 16.38 30.36 -10.76
CA ASN A 177 16.23 31.44 -9.78
C ASN A 177 14.77 31.68 -9.38
N VAL A 178 13.83 31.60 -10.33
CA VAL A 178 12.39 31.79 -10.08
C VAL A 178 11.77 30.56 -9.47
N ARG A 179 12.24 29.37 -9.84
CA ARG A 179 11.73 28.07 -9.36
C ARG A 179 11.81 27.95 -7.84
N ILE A 180 12.86 28.46 -7.20
CA ILE A 180 12.99 28.44 -5.74
C ILE A 180 11.85 29.22 -5.09
N TYR A 181 11.58 30.44 -5.56
CA TYR A 181 10.48 31.27 -5.02
C TYR A 181 9.11 30.69 -5.35
N ALA A 182 8.93 30.17 -6.56
CA ALA A 182 7.70 29.52 -6.98
C ALA A 182 7.45 28.25 -6.13
N GLY A 183 8.49 27.47 -5.82
CA GLY A 183 8.40 26.30 -4.94
C GLY A 183 8.00 26.67 -3.51
N VAL A 184 8.61 27.68 -2.92
CA VAL A 184 8.22 28.18 -1.60
C VAL A 184 6.77 28.67 -1.62
N GLY A 185 6.40 29.45 -2.64
CA GLY A 185 5.02 29.91 -2.83
C GLY A 185 4.03 28.75 -2.94
N TYR A 186 4.37 27.70 -3.71
CA TYR A 186 3.60 26.48 -3.83
C TYR A 186 3.33 25.81 -2.48
N TYR A 187 4.37 25.61 -1.66
CA TYR A 187 4.22 24.99 -0.33
C TYR A 187 3.34 25.82 0.60
N LEU A 188 3.48 27.15 0.60
CA LEU A 188 2.67 28.05 1.43
C LEU A 188 1.21 28.11 0.97
N ILE A 189 0.97 28.18 -0.34
CA ILE A 189 -0.39 28.26 -0.91
C ILE A 189 -1.14 26.95 -0.70
N THR A 190 -0.52 25.82 -1.00
CA THR A 190 -1.14 24.48 -0.78
C THR A 190 -1.44 24.26 0.69
N PHE A 191 -0.53 24.62 1.60
CA PHE A 191 -0.73 24.49 3.04
C PHE A 191 -1.87 25.36 3.53
N GLY A 192 -1.86 26.65 3.16
CA GLY A 192 -2.91 27.60 3.54
C GLY A 192 -4.29 27.18 3.02
N LEU A 193 -4.36 26.78 1.73
CA LEU A 193 -5.59 26.28 1.12
C LEU A 193 -6.08 25.00 1.77
N CYS A 194 -5.18 24.08 2.11
CA CYS A 194 -5.48 22.84 2.81
C CYS A 194 -6.07 23.13 4.20
N LEU A 195 -5.42 23.99 5.00
CA LEU A 195 -5.93 24.39 6.31
C LEU A 195 -7.30 25.05 6.20
N TYR A 196 -7.50 25.96 5.25
CA TYR A 196 -8.77 26.63 5.03
C TYR A 196 -9.90 25.65 4.67
N THR A 197 -9.63 24.72 3.75
CA THR A 197 -10.60 23.74 3.25
C THR A 197 -11.01 22.72 4.31
N PHE A 198 -10.06 22.34 5.16
CA PHE A 198 -10.28 21.26 6.14
C PHE A 198 -10.34 21.74 7.58
N TRP A 199 -10.36 23.04 7.86
CA TRP A 199 -10.26 23.61 9.20
C TRP A 199 -11.23 22.97 10.22
N ASP A 200 -12.53 22.93 9.90
CA ASP A 200 -13.53 22.37 10.80
C ASP A 200 -13.38 20.85 10.98
N HIS A 201 -12.89 20.15 9.96
CA HIS A 201 -12.58 18.72 10.06
C HIS A 201 -11.37 18.50 10.95
N TYR A 202 -10.30 19.26 10.75
CA TYR A 202 -9.11 19.20 11.57
C TYR A 202 -9.39 19.51 13.03
N LYS A 203 -10.15 20.54 13.30
CA LYS A 203 -10.53 20.93 14.66
C LYS A 203 -11.24 19.80 15.41
N ARG A 204 -12.25 19.18 14.79
CA ARG A 204 -12.95 18.02 15.39
C ARG A 204 -12.06 16.81 15.58
N CYS A 205 -11.25 16.49 14.57
CA CYS A 205 -10.30 15.39 14.66
C CYS A 205 -9.28 15.63 15.76
N PHE A 206 -8.81 16.87 15.92
CA PHE A 206 -7.88 17.25 16.97
C PHE A 206 -8.50 17.20 18.37
N GLU A 207 -9.75 17.64 18.54
CA GLU A 207 -10.50 17.54 19.80
C GLU A 207 -10.65 16.06 20.20
N SER A 208 -11.09 15.20 19.27
CA SER A 208 -11.18 13.75 19.52
C SER A 208 -9.82 13.15 19.87
N PHE A 209 -8.76 13.54 19.14
CA PHE A 209 -7.40 13.10 19.39
C PHE A 209 -6.91 13.52 20.77
N LYS A 210 -7.11 14.77 21.16
CA LYS A 210 -6.73 15.31 22.47
C LYS A 210 -7.44 14.57 23.62
N ASN A 211 -8.74 14.32 23.48
CA ASN A 211 -9.53 13.65 24.50
C ASN A 211 -9.15 12.17 24.69
N ASN A 212 -8.63 11.53 23.64
CA ASN A 212 -8.27 10.12 23.64
C ASN A 212 -6.78 9.91 23.30
N PHE A 213 -5.91 10.83 23.68
CA PHE A 213 -4.51 10.93 23.25
C PHE A 213 -3.75 9.61 23.38
N LYS A 214 -3.79 8.96 24.54
CA LYS A 214 -3.07 7.70 24.78
C LYS A 214 -3.51 6.57 23.84
N ILE A 215 -4.80 6.50 23.53
CA ILE A 215 -5.38 5.48 22.64
C ILE A 215 -4.92 5.72 21.21
N TYR A 216 -5.01 6.98 20.74
CA TYR A 216 -4.55 7.34 19.41
C TYR A 216 -3.04 7.18 19.25
N LEU A 217 -2.25 7.57 20.26
CA LEU A 217 -0.80 7.41 20.22
C LEU A 217 -0.40 5.94 20.08
N LYS A 218 -0.99 5.06 20.91
CA LYS A 218 -0.78 3.61 20.79
C LYS A 218 -1.17 3.07 19.43
N TYR A 219 -2.26 3.60 18.88
CA TYR A 219 -2.74 3.20 17.55
C TYR A 219 -1.80 3.69 16.44
N ILE A 220 -1.28 4.91 16.51
CA ILE A 220 -0.30 5.46 15.57
C ILE A 220 0.92 4.56 15.50
N PHE A 221 1.55 4.24 16.64
CA PHE A 221 2.73 3.37 16.65
C PHE A 221 2.42 1.95 16.18
N LYS A 222 1.24 1.41 16.49
CA LYS A 222 0.79 0.12 15.94
C LYS A 222 0.71 0.15 14.41
N MET A 223 0.05 1.17 13.85
CA MET A 223 -0.12 1.30 12.39
C MET A 223 1.19 1.62 11.70
N TRP A 224 2.06 2.41 12.32
CA TRP A 224 3.41 2.64 11.83
C TRP A 224 4.22 1.33 11.77
N GLY A 225 4.17 0.49 12.79
CA GLY A 225 4.81 -0.84 12.77
C GLY A 225 4.28 -1.73 11.62
N VAL A 226 2.95 -1.73 11.39
CA VAL A 226 2.34 -2.42 10.24
C VAL A 226 2.83 -1.84 8.92
N MET A 227 2.96 -0.51 8.83
CA MET A 227 3.44 0.17 7.64
C MET A 227 4.90 -0.13 7.34
N LEU A 228 5.78 -0.17 8.37
CA LEU A 228 7.16 -0.59 8.20
C LEU A 228 7.25 -2.00 7.62
N LEU A 229 6.49 -2.95 8.16
CA LEU A 229 6.49 -4.32 7.65
C LEU A 229 5.97 -4.40 6.21
N ALA A 230 4.90 -3.68 5.89
CA ALA A 230 4.35 -3.62 4.54
C ALA A 230 5.33 -2.98 3.55
N SER A 231 5.96 -1.88 3.95
CA SER A 231 6.96 -1.16 3.15
C SER A 231 8.22 -2.01 2.92
N LEU A 232 8.72 -2.69 3.96
CA LEU A 232 9.86 -3.60 3.83
C LEU A 232 9.54 -4.77 2.89
N GLY A 233 8.36 -5.38 3.02
CA GLY A 233 7.93 -6.44 2.12
C GLY A 233 7.84 -5.97 0.67
N ALA A 234 7.28 -4.80 0.43
CA ALA A 234 7.20 -4.20 -0.90
C ALA A 234 8.59 -3.81 -1.44
N ALA A 235 9.45 -3.21 -0.62
CA ALA A 235 10.83 -2.88 -1.00
C ALA A 235 11.63 -4.11 -1.41
N PHE A 236 11.43 -5.23 -0.70
CA PHE A 236 12.07 -6.50 -1.05
C PHE A 236 11.65 -6.99 -2.44
N ILE A 237 10.35 -6.85 -2.77
CA ILE A 237 9.83 -7.18 -4.12
C ILE A 237 10.45 -6.24 -5.16
N VAL A 238 10.48 -4.94 -4.89
CA VAL A 238 11.08 -3.94 -5.79
C VAL A 238 12.56 -4.27 -6.06
N MET A 239 13.33 -4.55 -5.01
CA MET A 239 14.74 -4.95 -5.15
C MET A 239 14.91 -6.21 -5.99
N ALA A 240 14.06 -7.22 -5.77
CA ALA A 240 14.12 -8.48 -6.49
C ALA A 240 13.80 -8.32 -7.99
N LEU A 241 12.91 -7.38 -8.33
CA LEU A 241 12.49 -7.13 -9.70
C LEU A 241 13.40 -6.14 -10.46
N ASN A 242 13.97 -5.17 -9.76
CA ASN A 242 14.66 -4.03 -10.36
C ASN A 242 16.14 -3.92 -9.97
N GLY A 243 16.57 -4.63 -8.92
CA GLY A 243 17.93 -4.50 -8.37
C GLY A 243 18.20 -3.18 -7.63
N ASN A 244 17.29 -2.19 -7.69
CA ASN A 244 17.40 -0.91 -7.00
C ASN A 244 16.05 -0.53 -6.36
N ALA A 245 16.05 -0.34 -5.04
CA ALA A 245 14.87 0.06 -4.27
C ALA A 245 14.70 1.59 -4.15
N GLN A 246 15.66 2.38 -4.65
CA GLN A 246 15.56 3.83 -4.59
C GLN A 246 14.58 4.35 -5.64
N SER A 247 13.61 5.13 -5.19
CA SER A 247 12.67 5.84 -6.07
C SER A 247 13.21 7.24 -6.41
N ALA A 248 12.76 7.84 -7.52
CA ALA A 248 13.11 9.22 -7.87
C ALA A 248 12.74 10.23 -6.78
N ASN A 249 11.64 9.98 -6.06
CA ASN A 249 11.28 10.79 -4.88
C ASN A 249 12.37 10.72 -3.80
N GLN A 250 12.95 9.55 -3.58
CA GLN A 250 14.02 9.36 -2.60
C GLN A 250 15.33 10.01 -3.07
N GLU A 251 15.64 9.95 -4.36
CA GLU A 251 16.77 10.65 -4.95
C GLU A 251 16.62 12.17 -4.82
N THR A 252 15.43 12.71 -5.09
CA THR A 252 15.14 14.14 -4.90
C THR A 252 15.31 14.55 -3.43
N LEU A 253 14.82 13.77 -2.49
CA LEU A 253 15.01 14.04 -1.05
C LEU A 253 16.48 13.99 -0.64
N ASN A 254 17.29 13.14 -1.28
CA ASN A 254 18.73 13.05 -1.04
C ASN A 254 19.50 14.32 -1.41
N THR A 255 19.01 15.11 -2.37
CA THR A 255 19.63 16.36 -2.80
C THR A 255 19.21 17.57 -1.95
N MET A 256 18.10 17.44 -1.19
CA MET A 256 17.59 18.56 -0.38
C MET A 256 18.40 18.76 0.91
N PRO A 257 18.65 20.00 1.33
CA PRO A 257 19.24 20.28 2.62
C PRO A 257 18.25 19.93 3.75
N LEU A 258 18.75 19.38 4.86
CA LEU A 258 17.94 18.88 5.98
C LEU A 258 16.97 19.92 6.55
N TRP A 259 17.42 21.17 6.67
CA TRP A 259 16.60 22.26 7.21
C TRP A 259 15.35 22.55 6.38
N PHE A 260 15.38 22.23 5.08
CA PHE A 260 14.24 22.36 4.18
C PHE A 260 13.44 21.06 4.10
N MET A 261 14.13 19.91 4.04
CA MET A 261 13.51 18.58 3.96
C MET A 261 12.64 18.28 5.19
N ILE A 262 13.11 18.61 6.41
CA ILE A 262 12.36 18.32 7.64
C ILE A 262 10.97 18.97 7.66
N PRO A 263 10.81 20.29 7.49
CA PRO A 263 9.48 20.91 7.49
C PRO A 263 8.60 20.42 6.33
N VAL A 264 9.17 20.15 5.17
CA VAL A 264 8.40 19.66 4.02
C VAL A 264 7.96 18.22 4.23
N ALA A 265 8.87 17.32 4.53
CA ALA A 265 8.56 15.89 4.63
C ALA A 265 7.80 15.53 5.92
N CYS A 266 8.16 16.14 7.07
CA CYS A 266 7.61 15.70 8.35
C CYS A 266 6.39 16.50 8.81
N ILE A 267 6.11 17.67 8.21
CA ILE A 267 4.98 18.53 8.60
C ILE A 267 4.05 18.77 7.41
N TRP A 268 4.56 19.38 6.34
CA TRP A 268 3.73 19.76 5.19
C TRP A 268 3.12 18.52 4.50
N ALA A 269 3.92 17.54 4.14
CA ALA A 269 3.45 16.35 3.43
C ALA A 269 2.37 15.59 4.23
N PRO A 270 2.54 15.25 5.53
CA PRO A 270 1.48 14.62 6.29
C PRO A 270 0.17 15.40 6.35
N ILE A 271 0.23 16.73 6.41
CA ILE A 271 -0.99 17.56 6.50
C ILE A 271 -1.69 17.64 5.14
N VAL A 272 -0.96 17.95 4.08
CA VAL A 272 -1.54 18.20 2.76
C VAL A 272 -1.92 16.89 2.07
N GLU A 273 -1.03 15.90 2.11
CA GLU A 273 -1.27 14.63 1.44
C GLU A 273 -2.38 13.82 2.11
N GLU A 274 -2.45 13.80 3.44
CA GLU A 274 -3.56 13.11 4.11
C GLU A 274 -4.90 13.81 3.85
N ALA A 275 -4.92 15.13 3.72
CA ALA A 275 -6.13 15.84 3.30
C ALA A 275 -6.60 15.43 1.91
N ILE A 276 -5.67 15.29 0.97
CA ILE A 276 -5.99 14.92 -0.42
C ILE A 276 -6.36 13.44 -0.50
N PHE A 277 -5.48 12.54 -0.08
CA PHE A 277 -5.64 11.11 -0.29
C PHE A 277 -6.64 10.45 0.66
N ARG A 278 -6.87 11.02 1.85
CA ARG A 278 -7.86 10.48 2.82
C ARG A 278 -9.04 11.41 2.98
N GLY A 279 -8.79 12.70 3.15
CA GLY A 279 -9.86 13.67 3.32
C GLY A 279 -10.75 13.80 2.09
N ILE A 280 -10.19 14.10 0.93
CA ILE A 280 -10.98 14.31 -0.31
C ILE A 280 -11.51 12.99 -0.84
N ILE A 281 -10.64 11.99 -1.08
CA ILE A 281 -11.07 10.72 -1.71
C ILE A 281 -12.18 10.05 -0.91
N ARG A 282 -12.10 10.06 0.44
CA ARG A 282 -13.12 9.48 1.31
C ARG A 282 -14.48 10.14 1.17
N ARG A 283 -14.51 11.43 0.86
CA ARG A 283 -15.77 12.17 0.66
C ARG A 283 -16.51 11.73 -0.60
N PHE A 284 -15.78 11.22 -1.62
CA PHE A 284 -16.38 10.70 -2.85
C PHE A 284 -16.63 9.19 -2.81
N ILE A 285 -15.87 8.44 -2.02
CA ILE A 285 -15.93 6.98 -1.99
C ILE A 285 -16.37 6.52 -0.59
N SER A 286 -17.64 6.11 -0.47
CA SER A 286 -18.21 5.62 0.80
C SER A 286 -17.84 4.16 1.09
N ASN A 287 -17.59 3.33 0.06
CA ASN A 287 -17.20 1.94 0.24
C ASN A 287 -15.75 1.84 0.74
N ASP A 288 -15.55 1.19 1.89
CA ASP A 288 -14.25 1.09 2.55
C ASP A 288 -13.19 0.39 1.70
N VAL A 289 -13.56 -0.69 1.02
CA VAL A 289 -12.61 -1.46 0.19
C VAL A 289 -12.19 -0.65 -1.03
N VAL A 290 -13.15 -0.06 -1.73
CA VAL A 290 -12.87 0.79 -2.90
C VAL A 290 -12.04 2.00 -2.50
N PHE A 291 -12.35 2.63 -1.36
CA PHE A 291 -11.58 3.74 -0.83
C PHE A 291 -10.11 3.34 -0.57
N VAL A 292 -9.88 2.21 0.12
CA VAL A 292 -8.52 1.73 0.39
C VAL A 292 -7.76 1.50 -0.91
N ILE A 293 -8.37 0.84 -1.89
CA ILE A 293 -7.74 0.55 -3.19
C ILE A 293 -7.41 1.85 -3.93
N VAL A 294 -8.38 2.74 -4.11
CA VAL A 294 -8.18 3.99 -4.86
C VAL A 294 -7.17 4.89 -4.17
N SER A 295 -7.30 5.09 -2.85
CA SER A 295 -6.36 5.91 -2.08
C SER A 295 -4.92 5.36 -2.11
N SER A 296 -4.76 4.03 -2.10
CA SER A 296 -3.44 3.39 -2.16
C SER A 296 -2.79 3.55 -3.52
N ILE A 297 -3.52 3.27 -4.59
CA ILE A 297 -3.03 3.36 -5.96
C ILE A 297 -2.65 4.80 -6.29
N THR A 298 -3.54 5.75 -6.01
CA THR A 298 -3.28 7.17 -6.31
C THR A 298 -2.10 7.71 -5.50
N PHE A 299 -1.97 7.32 -4.23
CA PHE A 299 -0.83 7.68 -3.40
C PHE A 299 0.48 7.11 -3.96
N GLY A 300 0.49 5.83 -4.31
CA GLY A 300 1.68 5.15 -4.83
C GLY A 300 2.13 5.70 -6.17
N LEU A 301 1.21 5.85 -7.11
CA LEU A 301 1.53 6.36 -8.45
C LEU A 301 2.07 7.80 -8.41
N LEU A 302 1.51 8.66 -7.55
CA LEU A 302 1.99 10.04 -7.45
C LEU A 302 3.46 10.14 -7.05
N HIS A 303 3.96 9.22 -6.22
CA HIS A 303 5.35 9.20 -5.76
C HIS A 303 6.34 8.70 -6.82
N THR A 304 5.84 8.24 -7.94
CA THR A 304 6.65 7.73 -9.06
C THR A 304 6.42 8.50 -10.37
N VAL A 305 5.47 9.44 -10.40
CA VAL A 305 5.25 10.34 -11.55
C VAL A 305 6.41 11.31 -11.67
N GLY A 306 6.87 11.55 -12.90
CA GLY A 306 7.99 12.48 -13.18
C GLY A 306 9.34 11.76 -13.37
N GLN A 307 9.37 10.43 -13.35
CA GLN A 307 10.53 9.69 -13.82
C GLN A 307 10.57 9.74 -15.35
N GLU A 308 11.76 9.95 -15.91
CA GLU A 308 11.98 10.10 -17.37
C GLU A 308 11.56 8.86 -18.17
N GLU A 309 11.52 7.69 -17.55
CA GLU A 309 11.08 6.46 -18.16
C GLU A 309 9.81 5.93 -17.48
N THR A 310 8.66 6.05 -18.14
CA THR A 310 7.43 5.30 -17.81
C THR A 310 7.62 3.83 -18.22
N SER A 311 8.48 3.14 -17.51
CA SER A 311 8.68 1.71 -17.69
C SER A 311 7.83 0.93 -16.67
N TYR A 312 7.67 -0.38 -16.87
CA TYR A 312 7.06 -1.24 -15.86
C TYR A 312 7.79 -1.11 -14.49
N LEU A 313 9.05 -0.70 -14.50
CA LEU A 313 9.86 -0.45 -13.30
C LEU A 313 9.28 0.67 -12.43
N THR A 314 8.73 1.72 -13.04
CA THR A 314 8.03 2.80 -12.32
C THR A 314 6.81 2.27 -11.58
N ILE A 315 6.03 1.38 -12.21
CA ILE A 315 4.89 0.72 -11.56
C ILE A 315 5.38 -0.17 -10.41
N VAL A 316 6.46 -0.92 -10.62
CA VAL A 316 7.05 -1.78 -9.57
C VAL A 316 7.52 -0.94 -8.38
N GLN A 317 8.21 0.17 -8.62
CA GLN A 317 8.65 1.09 -7.56
C GLN A 317 7.47 1.72 -6.80
N SER A 318 6.34 1.96 -7.48
CA SER A 318 5.13 2.49 -6.83
C SER A 318 4.51 1.52 -5.81
N LEU A 319 4.80 0.21 -5.88
CA LEU A 319 4.25 -0.79 -4.96
C LEU A 319 4.60 -0.51 -3.50
N GLN A 320 5.80 0.02 -3.23
CA GLN A 320 6.20 0.38 -1.87
C GLN A 320 5.31 1.50 -1.31
N TYR A 321 5.08 2.55 -2.10
CA TYR A 321 4.21 3.65 -1.72
C TYR A 321 2.73 3.25 -1.70
N MET A 322 2.30 2.35 -2.59
CA MET A 322 0.96 1.77 -2.55
C MET A 322 0.73 0.99 -1.27
N ALA A 323 1.71 0.21 -0.80
CA ALA A 323 1.63 -0.53 0.46
C ALA A 323 1.50 0.43 1.66
N MET A 324 2.30 1.50 1.69
CA MET A 324 2.19 2.56 2.71
C MET A 324 0.82 3.24 2.64
N GLY A 325 0.38 3.60 1.43
CA GLY A 325 -0.93 4.19 1.16
C GLY A 325 -2.08 3.33 1.66
N ALA A 326 -2.01 2.00 1.47
CA ALA A 326 -3.00 1.04 1.93
C ALA A 326 -3.11 1.01 3.46
N VAL A 327 -1.99 0.96 4.16
CA VAL A 327 -1.99 0.96 5.63
C VAL A 327 -2.59 2.24 6.19
N MET A 328 -2.23 3.40 5.62
CA MET A 328 -2.80 4.68 6.02
C MET A 328 -4.30 4.79 5.69
N ALA A 329 -4.75 4.29 4.53
CA ALA A 329 -6.17 4.25 4.21
C ALA A 329 -6.97 3.34 5.14
N ILE A 330 -6.42 2.18 5.54
CA ILE A 330 -7.01 1.30 6.55
C ILE A 330 -7.08 1.99 7.91
N ALA A 331 -6.02 2.70 8.30
CA ALA A 331 -6.00 3.46 9.55
C ALA A 331 -7.12 4.52 9.56
N TYR A 332 -7.31 5.20 8.44
CA TYR A 332 -8.39 6.19 8.31
C TYR A 332 -9.78 5.56 8.38
N VAL A 333 -10.03 4.44 7.69
CA VAL A 333 -11.31 3.71 7.77
C VAL A 333 -11.64 3.28 9.20
N GLN A 334 -10.63 2.90 9.98
CA GLN A 334 -10.83 2.42 11.35
C GLN A 334 -11.09 3.55 12.35
N THR A 335 -10.57 4.74 12.10
CA THR A 335 -10.63 5.86 13.06
C THR A 335 -11.50 7.01 12.59
N ASN A 336 -11.68 7.20 11.31
CA ASN A 336 -12.19 8.42 10.66
C ASN A 336 -11.52 9.70 11.18
N ASN A 337 -10.29 9.57 11.70
CA ASN A 337 -9.56 10.68 12.30
C ASN A 337 -8.26 10.93 11.54
N ILE A 338 -8.25 12.02 10.78
CA ILE A 338 -7.12 12.39 9.93
C ILE A 338 -5.84 12.70 10.75
N MET A 339 -5.97 13.13 12.02
CA MET A 339 -4.82 13.36 12.90
C MET A 339 -4.06 12.07 13.18
N THR A 340 -4.76 10.94 13.23
CA THR A 340 -4.13 9.61 13.35
C THR A 340 -3.24 9.32 12.15
N ASN A 341 -3.76 9.58 10.96
CA ASN A 341 -3.04 9.36 9.71
C ASN A 341 -1.84 10.28 9.58
N MET A 342 -2.03 11.59 9.85
CA MET A 342 -0.94 12.55 9.90
C MET A 342 0.14 12.11 10.89
N GLY A 343 -0.25 11.56 12.06
CA GLY A 343 0.69 11.03 13.04
C GLY A 343 1.49 9.83 12.50
N VAL A 344 0.83 8.85 11.88
CA VAL A 344 1.51 7.68 11.26
C VAL A 344 2.47 8.13 10.16
N HIS A 345 2.02 9.04 9.30
CA HIS A 345 2.81 9.58 8.19
C HIS A 345 4.01 10.40 8.69
N CYS A 346 3.79 11.28 9.66
CA CYS A 346 4.85 12.08 10.27
C CYS A 346 5.92 11.19 10.91
N VAL A 347 5.53 10.17 11.68
CA VAL A 347 6.48 9.21 12.30
C VAL A 347 7.29 8.49 11.23
N GLN A 348 6.64 8.05 10.15
CA GLN A 348 7.33 7.39 9.04
C GLN A 348 8.33 8.31 8.35
N ASN A 349 7.93 9.51 7.99
CA ASN A 349 8.81 10.44 7.30
C ASN A 349 9.97 10.91 8.20
N THR A 350 9.70 11.11 9.49
CA THR A 350 10.75 11.43 10.48
C THR A 350 11.75 10.27 10.58
N PHE A 351 11.26 9.04 10.69
CA PHE A 351 12.12 7.86 10.72
C PHE A 351 12.97 7.75 9.46
N SER A 352 12.36 7.89 8.29
CA SER A 352 13.08 7.84 7.00
C SER A 352 14.12 8.96 6.88
N THR A 353 13.79 10.17 7.33
CA THR A 353 14.70 11.33 7.33
C THR A 353 15.92 11.10 8.25
N ILE A 354 15.70 10.56 9.45
CA ILE A 354 16.77 10.20 10.37
C ILE A 354 17.67 9.13 9.76
N MET A 355 17.08 8.05 9.24
CA MET A 355 17.86 6.98 8.59
C MET A 355 18.70 7.51 7.44
N LEU A 356 18.14 8.39 6.61
CA LEU A 356 18.84 9.03 5.51
C LEU A 356 20.02 9.90 5.98
N SER A 357 19.84 10.62 7.11
CA SER A 357 20.90 11.48 7.67
C SER A 357 22.03 10.70 8.33
N ILE A 358 21.79 9.48 8.78
CA ILE A 358 22.81 8.59 9.34
C ILE A 358 23.61 7.87 8.24
N LEU A 359 22.98 7.62 7.09
CA LEU A 359 23.59 6.91 5.97
C LEU A 359 24.38 7.82 5.01
N LYS A 360 24.23 9.14 5.14
CA LYS A 360 25.06 10.17 4.48
C LYS A 360 26.34 10.41 5.27
#